data_6b81c7c96ee4c22593f1d1da89176557
#
_entry.id   6b81c7c96ee4c22593f1d1da89176557
#
_cell.length_a   1.000
_cell.length_b   1.000
_cell.length_c   1.000
_cell.angle_alpha   90.00
_cell.angle_beta   90.00
_cell.angle_gamma   90.00
#
_symmetry.space_group_name_H-M   'P 1'
#
loop_
_entity.id
_entity.type
_entity.pdbx_description
1 polymer ?
#
loop_
_entity_poly.entity_id
_entity_poly.type
_entity_poly.pdbx_seq_one_letter_code
_entity_poly.pdbx_strand_id
1 'polypeptide(L)'
;MRVKDYYKILNLENNKVTVDEIKSAYRKQAKKYHPDVNVGNKQKKVKRKTSGEVAGEFFGMFFGNNEIKEEIAQSQVPPVKGENIDTEINISIEDGYYGAEKKLVLKDIEGKDKAIEIKIPEGIQNGEKIRLIGQGKPGKNGGKNGDLYIKINIEDGKKFKLKGNDLYTIVPISPWEAALGTKAKVNSVDDTKTAIYIPNGIQSGETIEIPQKGYKNPKGERGNLIAQIKIVVPEKLTNEEKDMFKKLKEISKFNPRRVW
;
A
#
# COMPACT_ATOMS: atom_id res chain seq x y z
N MET A 1 -44.51 45.24 -26.60
CA MET A 1 -43.85 44.08 -25.92
C MET A 1 -44.67 43.71 -24.70
N ARG A 2 -45.28 42.52 -24.64
CA ARG A 2 -46.00 42.10 -23.41
C ARG A 2 -44.98 41.71 -22.35
N VAL A 3 -44.87 42.49 -21.30
CA VAL A 3 -44.08 42.15 -20.11
C VAL A 3 -44.67 40.89 -19.50
N LYS A 4 -43.93 39.82 -19.43
CA LYS A 4 -44.39 38.59 -18.78
C LYS A 4 -44.31 38.79 -17.26
N ASP A 5 -45.44 38.63 -16.59
CA ASP A 5 -45.54 38.70 -15.12
C ASP A 5 -44.98 37.38 -14.53
N TYR A 6 -43.73 37.43 -14.13
CA TYR A 6 -42.99 36.25 -13.62
C TYR A 6 -43.48 35.80 -12.26
N TYR A 7 -44.06 36.71 -11.43
CA TYR A 7 -44.62 36.32 -10.15
C TYR A 7 -45.84 35.42 -10.34
N LYS A 8 -46.69 35.72 -11.35
CA LYS A 8 -47.80 34.82 -11.74
C LYS A 8 -47.30 33.46 -12.28
N ILE A 9 -46.17 33.40 -12.96
CA ILE A 9 -45.60 32.14 -13.46
C ILE A 9 -45.12 31.27 -12.29
N LEU A 10 -44.61 31.90 -11.23
CA LEU A 10 -44.18 31.22 -10.01
C LEU A 10 -45.32 30.98 -9.01
N ASN A 11 -46.55 31.37 -9.33
CA ASN A 11 -47.70 31.33 -8.43
C ASN A 11 -47.48 32.13 -7.13
N LEU A 12 -46.86 33.29 -7.24
CA LEU A 12 -46.66 34.24 -6.15
C LEU A 12 -47.67 35.38 -6.31
N GLU A 13 -48.37 35.73 -5.25
CA GLU A 13 -49.54 36.64 -5.31
C GLU A 13 -49.12 38.12 -5.43
N ASN A 14 -47.91 38.49 -5.07
CA ASN A 14 -47.44 39.87 -5.16
C ASN A 14 -45.91 39.97 -5.27
N ASN A 15 -45.39 41.19 -5.45
CA ASN A 15 -43.98 41.52 -5.54
C ASN A 15 -43.28 41.76 -4.18
N LYS A 16 -43.97 41.55 -3.05
CA LYS A 16 -43.42 41.71 -1.69
C LYS A 16 -43.01 40.38 -1.07
N VAL A 17 -42.45 39.49 -1.87
CA VAL A 17 -41.99 38.17 -1.45
C VAL A 17 -40.47 38.19 -1.21
N THR A 18 -40.03 37.40 -0.25
CA THR A 18 -38.61 37.25 0.06
C THR A 18 -37.88 36.42 -0.99
N VAL A 19 -36.54 36.57 -1.08
CA VAL A 19 -35.71 35.81 -2.01
C VAL A 19 -35.86 34.30 -1.78
N ASP A 20 -36.07 33.89 -0.53
CA ASP A 20 -36.21 32.46 -0.20
C ASP A 20 -37.58 31.89 -0.62
N GLU A 21 -38.63 32.69 -0.59
CA GLU A 21 -39.92 32.31 -1.13
C GLU A 21 -39.87 32.17 -2.66
N ILE A 22 -39.20 33.07 -3.36
CA ILE A 22 -38.98 32.98 -4.80
C ILE A 22 -38.21 31.72 -5.14
N LYS A 23 -37.10 31.40 -4.42
CA LYS A 23 -36.30 30.17 -4.60
C LYS A 23 -37.15 28.91 -4.35
N SER A 24 -37.98 28.92 -3.32
CA SER A 24 -38.87 27.81 -2.97
C SER A 24 -39.91 27.56 -4.05
N ALA A 25 -40.59 28.63 -4.52
CA ALA A 25 -41.60 28.58 -5.57
C ALA A 25 -40.98 28.08 -6.90
N TYR A 26 -39.75 28.56 -7.25
CA TYR A 26 -39.03 28.10 -8.42
C TYR A 26 -38.71 26.61 -8.37
N ARG A 27 -38.18 26.10 -7.23
CA ARG A 27 -37.91 24.67 -7.06
C ARG A 27 -39.15 23.81 -7.21
N LYS A 28 -40.31 24.31 -6.70
CA LYS A 28 -41.59 23.62 -6.80
C LYS A 28 -42.08 23.54 -8.23
N GLN A 29 -41.98 24.63 -8.99
CA GLN A 29 -42.38 24.68 -10.41
C GLN A 29 -41.37 23.89 -11.31
N ALA A 30 -40.09 24.02 -11.06
CA ALA A 30 -39.05 23.25 -11.79
C ALA A 30 -39.25 21.74 -11.63
N LYS A 31 -39.58 21.27 -10.41
CA LYS A 31 -39.88 19.86 -10.15
C LYS A 31 -41.16 19.41 -10.86
N LYS A 32 -42.20 20.28 -10.93
CA LYS A 32 -43.47 19.97 -11.57
C LYS A 32 -43.39 19.88 -13.09
N TYR A 33 -42.49 20.67 -13.72
CA TYR A 33 -42.33 20.72 -15.19
C TYR A 33 -41.01 20.10 -15.65
N HIS A 34 -40.31 19.37 -14.81
CA HIS A 34 -39.06 18.69 -15.17
C HIS A 34 -39.33 17.66 -16.27
N PRO A 35 -38.50 17.59 -17.34
CA PRO A 35 -38.69 16.67 -18.44
C PRO A 35 -38.70 15.19 -18.04
N ASP A 36 -38.01 14.82 -16.95
CA ASP A 36 -37.97 13.45 -16.45
C ASP A 36 -39.27 13.03 -15.71
N VAL A 37 -40.06 14.02 -15.24
CA VAL A 37 -41.34 13.76 -14.55
C VAL A 37 -42.52 13.83 -15.51
N ASN A 38 -42.37 14.51 -16.68
CA ASN A 38 -43.43 14.70 -17.68
C ASN A 38 -43.09 14.01 -18.99
N VAL A 39 -43.06 12.69 -19.03
CA VAL A 39 -42.74 11.85 -20.20
C VAL A 39 -43.80 11.89 -21.31
N GLY A 40 -44.95 12.59 -21.11
CA GLY A 40 -46.16 12.49 -21.91
C GLY A 40 -46.46 13.63 -22.90
N ASN A 41 -45.78 14.78 -22.92
CA ASN A 41 -46.15 15.94 -23.75
C ASN A 41 -45.11 16.25 -24.82
N LYS A 42 -45.14 15.44 -25.93
CA LYS A 42 -44.41 15.71 -27.16
C LYS A 42 -45.21 16.70 -28.03
N GLN A 43 -45.09 18.02 -27.78
CA GLN A 43 -45.33 19.01 -28.84
C GLN A 43 -44.52 20.28 -28.62
N LYS A 44 -43.71 20.61 -29.65
CA LYS A 44 -42.85 21.73 -30.01
C LYS A 44 -41.35 21.52 -29.76
N LYS A 45 -40.66 21.23 -30.84
CA LYS A 45 -39.20 21.33 -31.02
C LYS A 45 -38.76 22.77 -30.72
N VAL A 46 -38.31 23.04 -29.52
CA VAL A 46 -37.43 24.15 -29.18
C VAL A 46 -36.04 23.58 -29.02
N LYS A 47 -35.01 24.17 -29.61
CA LYS A 47 -33.61 23.80 -29.45
C LYS A 47 -33.33 23.61 -27.97
N ARG A 48 -32.89 22.40 -27.56
CA ARG A 48 -32.60 22.05 -26.20
C ARG A 48 -31.41 22.89 -25.70
N LYS A 49 -31.67 23.92 -24.91
CA LYS A 49 -30.70 24.51 -23.99
C LYS A 49 -30.63 23.62 -22.77
N THR A 50 -29.44 23.39 -22.25
CA THR A 50 -29.24 22.57 -21.02
C THR A 50 -29.94 23.25 -19.84
N SER A 51 -30.40 22.45 -18.86
CA SER A 51 -31.12 22.93 -17.66
C SER A 51 -30.35 24.02 -16.89
N GLY A 52 -29.01 24.02 -16.96
CA GLY A 52 -28.15 25.06 -16.39
C GLY A 52 -28.19 26.41 -17.12
N GLU A 53 -28.27 26.40 -18.48
CA GLU A 53 -28.33 27.63 -19.26
C GLU A 53 -29.65 28.37 -19.06
N VAL A 54 -30.75 27.64 -18.95
CA VAL A 54 -32.08 28.23 -18.69
C VAL A 54 -32.17 28.82 -17.27
N ALA A 55 -31.57 28.15 -16.29
CA ALA A 55 -31.48 28.64 -14.93
C ALA A 55 -30.57 29.89 -14.82
N GLY A 56 -29.45 29.91 -15.53
CA GLY A 56 -28.53 31.05 -15.57
C GLY A 56 -29.10 32.28 -16.27
N GLU A 57 -29.83 32.11 -17.40
CA GLU A 57 -30.49 33.19 -18.09
C GLU A 57 -31.64 33.79 -17.24
N PHE A 58 -32.39 32.95 -16.53
CA PHE A 58 -33.47 33.37 -15.65
C PHE A 58 -32.93 34.14 -14.43
N PHE A 59 -31.86 33.67 -13.82
CA PHE A 59 -31.21 34.33 -12.69
C PHE A 59 -30.53 35.64 -13.08
N GLY A 60 -29.84 35.69 -14.21
CA GLY A 60 -29.21 36.90 -14.73
C GLY A 60 -30.19 38.01 -15.08
N MET A 61 -31.42 37.65 -15.43
CA MET A 61 -32.50 38.61 -15.75
C MET A 61 -33.08 39.27 -14.52
N PHE A 62 -33.05 38.60 -13.35
CA PHE A 62 -33.63 39.08 -12.10
C PHE A 62 -32.61 39.72 -11.14
N PHE A 63 -31.35 39.30 -11.17
CA PHE A 63 -30.36 39.70 -10.17
C PHE A 63 -29.18 40.47 -10.74
N GLY A 64 -29.20 40.82 -12.01
CA GLY A 64 -28.45 41.84 -12.75
C GLY A 64 -27.05 42.24 -12.28
N ASN A 65 -26.24 41.35 -11.66
CA ASN A 65 -24.92 41.69 -11.21
C ASN A 65 -23.86 40.68 -11.71
N ASN A 66 -22.76 41.20 -12.23
CA ASN A 66 -21.61 40.44 -12.75
C ASN A 66 -20.94 39.52 -11.70
N GLU A 67 -21.11 39.80 -10.39
CA GLU A 67 -20.53 39.01 -9.31
C GLU A 67 -21.14 37.59 -9.22
N ILE A 68 -22.45 37.44 -9.54
CA ILE A 68 -23.12 36.14 -9.49
C ILE A 68 -22.71 35.26 -10.69
N LYS A 69 -22.28 35.85 -11.81
CA LYS A 69 -21.80 35.09 -12.96
C LYS A 69 -20.47 34.38 -12.67
N GLU A 70 -19.61 34.97 -11.86
CA GLU A 70 -18.32 34.34 -11.46
C GLU A 70 -18.53 33.20 -10.46
N GLU A 71 -19.44 33.34 -9.48
CA GLU A 71 -19.77 32.25 -8.55
C GLU A 71 -20.48 31.06 -9.24
N ILE A 72 -21.39 31.32 -10.19
CA ILE A 72 -22.08 30.27 -10.95
C ILE A 72 -21.12 29.63 -11.96
N ALA A 73 -20.21 30.37 -12.55
CA ALA A 73 -19.18 29.83 -13.45
C ALA A 73 -18.18 28.93 -12.70
N GLN A 74 -17.83 29.27 -11.44
CA GLN A 74 -17.00 28.43 -10.58
C GLN A 74 -17.73 27.17 -10.12
N SER A 75 -19.08 27.19 -10.00
CA SER A 75 -19.86 26.00 -9.62
C SER A 75 -20.11 25.00 -10.74
N GLN A 76 -19.75 25.33 -11.99
CA GLN A 76 -19.95 24.46 -13.17
C GLN A 76 -18.74 23.59 -13.52
N VAL A 77 -17.61 23.77 -12.83
CA VAL A 77 -16.45 22.88 -13.04
C VAL A 77 -16.67 21.60 -12.25
N PRO A 78 -16.77 20.44 -12.91
CA PRO A 78 -17.05 19.19 -12.21
C PRO A 78 -15.92 18.88 -11.18
N PRO A 79 -16.26 18.29 -10.04
CA PRO A 79 -15.27 17.89 -9.06
C PRO A 79 -14.32 16.87 -9.68
N VAL A 80 -13.03 17.13 -9.61
CA VAL A 80 -11.98 16.25 -10.14
C VAL A 80 -11.28 15.57 -8.98
N LYS A 81 -11.27 14.23 -8.99
CA LYS A 81 -10.53 13.44 -8.00
C LYS A 81 -9.02 13.73 -8.13
N GLY A 82 -8.34 13.86 -7.00
CA GLY A 82 -6.89 14.01 -6.95
C GLY A 82 -6.16 12.77 -7.49
N GLU A 83 -4.93 12.97 -7.95
CA GLU A 83 -4.08 11.88 -8.43
C GLU A 83 -3.63 10.99 -7.28
N ASN A 84 -3.46 9.70 -7.57
CA ASN A 84 -2.86 8.77 -6.65
C ASN A 84 -1.36 9.00 -6.54
N ILE A 85 -0.78 8.63 -5.40
CA ILE A 85 0.67 8.67 -5.15
C ILE A 85 1.12 7.23 -4.98
N ASP A 86 2.20 6.84 -5.66
CA ASP A 86 2.89 5.57 -5.46
C ASP A 86 4.22 5.85 -4.77
N THR A 87 4.54 5.08 -3.73
CA THR A 87 5.80 5.14 -3.00
C THR A 87 6.22 3.73 -2.57
N GLU A 88 7.45 3.59 -2.11
CA GLU A 88 7.99 2.32 -1.63
C GLU A 88 8.60 2.52 -0.24
N ILE A 89 8.51 1.48 0.60
CA ILE A 89 9.21 1.43 1.88
C ILE A 89 9.90 0.10 2.03
N ASN A 90 11.06 0.15 2.68
CA ASN A 90 11.81 -1.02 3.06
C ASN A 90 11.49 -1.40 4.50
N ILE A 91 11.28 -2.68 4.72
CA ILE A 91 11.00 -3.24 6.05
C ILE A 91 11.90 -4.44 6.29
N SER A 92 12.14 -4.77 7.56
CA SER A 92 12.84 -5.99 7.92
C SER A 92 11.96 -7.24 7.75
N ILE A 93 12.58 -8.41 7.70
CA ILE A 93 11.86 -9.69 7.71
C ILE A 93 10.99 -9.82 8.96
N GLU A 94 11.51 -9.37 10.11
CA GLU A 94 10.81 -9.41 11.40
C GLU A 94 9.57 -8.50 11.37
N ASP A 95 9.69 -7.27 10.85
CA ASP A 95 8.55 -6.34 10.70
C ASP A 95 7.43 -6.94 9.84
N GLY A 96 7.81 -7.57 8.73
CA GLY A 96 6.85 -8.22 7.85
C GLY A 96 6.25 -9.49 8.47
N TYR A 97 7.03 -10.22 9.25
CA TYR A 97 6.60 -11.47 9.88
C TYR A 97 5.58 -11.26 10.99
N TYR A 98 5.82 -10.28 11.87
CA TYR A 98 4.94 -9.99 13.02
C TYR A 98 3.89 -8.92 12.71
N GLY A 99 4.07 -8.17 11.64
CA GLY A 99 3.40 -6.90 11.43
C GLY A 99 4.06 -5.79 12.25
N ALA A 100 3.94 -4.56 11.78
CA ALA A 100 4.53 -3.40 12.44
C ALA A 100 3.72 -2.14 12.18
N GLU A 101 3.86 -1.14 13.05
CA GLU A 101 3.40 0.21 12.82
C GLU A 101 4.60 1.09 12.51
N LYS A 102 4.59 1.76 11.35
CA LYS A 102 5.68 2.64 10.93
C LYS A 102 5.15 4.03 10.60
N LYS A 103 5.96 5.04 10.90
CA LYS A 103 5.70 6.43 10.51
C LYS A 103 6.45 6.74 9.23
N LEU A 104 5.71 7.09 8.18
CA LEU A 104 6.24 7.56 6.92
C LEU A 104 6.10 9.08 6.85
N VAL A 105 7.19 9.78 6.57
CA VAL A 105 7.16 11.22 6.33
C VAL A 105 7.19 11.45 4.82
N LEU A 106 6.09 11.99 4.29
CA LEU A 106 5.97 12.38 2.89
C LEU A 106 6.00 13.91 2.79
N LYS A 107 6.63 14.43 1.75
CA LYS A 107 6.55 15.86 1.43
C LYS A 107 5.26 16.11 0.65
N ASP A 108 4.46 17.03 1.16
CA ASP A 108 3.26 17.52 0.47
C ASP A 108 3.65 18.39 -0.74
N ILE A 109 2.67 18.73 -1.58
CA ILE A 109 2.83 19.60 -2.77
C ILE A 109 3.44 20.97 -2.38
N GLU A 110 3.17 21.44 -1.17
CA GLU A 110 3.73 22.66 -0.60
C GLU A 110 5.13 22.47 0.01
N GLY A 111 5.72 21.27 -0.06
CA GLY A 111 7.02 20.96 0.54
C GLY A 111 7.00 20.75 2.05
N LYS A 112 5.81 20.73 2.68
CA LYS A 112 5.67 20.46 4.12
C LYS A 112 5.72 18.97 4.41
N ASP A 113 6.38 18.59 5.48
CA ASP A 113 6.44 17.21 5.94
C ASP A 113 5.09 16.77 6.54
N LYS A 114 4.52 15.74 5.97
CA LYS A 114 3.30 15.08 6.45
C LYS A 114 3.67 13.70 6.99
N ALA A 115 3.53 13.51 8.29
CA ALA A 115 3.71 12.19 8.91
C ALA A 115 2.42 11.37 8.76
N ILE A 116 2.56 10.16 8.21
CA ILE A 116 1.46 9.21 8.03
C ILE A 116 1.83 7.94 8.78
N GLU A 117 0.94 7.45 9.63
CA GLU A 117 1.10 6.16 10.29
C GLU A 117 0.58 5.05 9.38
N ILE A 118 1.42 4.03 9.20
CA ILE A 118 1.14 2.88 8.35
C ILE A 118 1.13 1.64 9.22
N LYS A 119 0.06 0.88 9.15
CA LYS A 119 -0.02 -0.43 9.76
C LYS A 119 0.33 -1.50 8.72
N ILE A 120 1.44 -2.17 8.94
CA ILE A 120 1.91 -3.29 8.12
C ILE A 120 1.27 -4.55 8.68
N PRO A 121 0.46 -5.27 7.88
CA PRO A 121 -0.16 -6.51 8.34
C PRO A 121 0.89 -7.63 8.51
N GLU A 122 0.61 -8.53 9.44
CA GLU A 122 1.39 -9.74 9.67
C GLU A 122 1.40 -10.63 8.42
N GLY A 123 2.58 -11.10 8.04
CA GLY A 123 2.76 -12.00 6.90
C GLY A 123 2.69 -11.32 5.53
N ILE A 124 2.81 -10.00 5.47
CA ILE A 124 2.83 -9.25 4.22
C ILE A 124 3.92 -9.77 3.29
N GLN A 125 3.61 -9.87 1.99
CA GLN A 125 4.55 -10.40 1.01
C GLN A 125 5.42 -9.30 0.40
N ASN A 126 6.62 -9.68 -0.02
CA ASN A 126 7.52 -8.77 -0.74
C ASN A 126 6.88 -8.29 -2.04
N GLY A 127 6.86 -6.97 -2.26
CA GLY A 127 6.22 -6.34 -3.41
C GLY A 127 4.72 -6.08 -3.26
N GLU A 128 4.09 -6.49 -2.16
CA GLU A 128 2.69 -6.22 -1.88
C GLU A 128 2.45 -4.73 -1.63
N LYS A 129 1.26 -4.24 -1.99
CA LYS A 129 0.91 -2.83 -1.89
C LYS A 129 -0.15 -2.59 -0.81
N ILE A 130 0.14 -1.64 0.08
CA ILE A 130 -0.82 -1.11 1.05
C ILE A 130 -1.45 0.15 0.47
N ARG A 131 -2.78 0.23 0.48
CA ARG A 131 -3.54 1.39 0.03
C ARG A 131 -4.05 2.20 1.21
N LEU A 132 -3.70 3.48 1.24
CA LEU A 132 -4.22 4.46 2.19
C LEU A 132 -5.19 5.40 1.46
N ILE A 133 -6.47 5.27 1.75
CA ILE A 133 -7.54 6.00 1.07
C ILE A 133 -7.46 7.49 1.42
N GLY A 134 -7.56 8.36 0.41
CA GLY A 134 -7.59 9.81 0.57
C GLY A 134 -6.26 10.45 0.98
N GLN A 135 -5.15 9.70 0.98
CA GLN A 135 -3.81 10.20 1.31
C GLN A 135 -2.94 10.55 0.08
N GLY A 136 -3.55 10.55 -1.11
CA GLY A 136 -2.92 11.01 -2.35
C GLY A 136 -2.98 12.53 -2.50
N LYS A 137 -2.81 13.03 -3.74
CA LYS A 137 -2.89 14.45 -4.05
C LYS A 137 -4.31 15.00 -3.83
N PRO A 138 -4.46 16.27 -3.42
CA PRO A 138 -5.77 16.88 -3.23
C PRO A 138 -6.57 16.93 -4.52
N GLY A 139 -7.88 16.74 -4.41
CA GLY A 139 -8.80 16.92 -5.52
C GLY A 139 -9.03 18.39 -5.82
N LYS A 140 -9.51 18.70 -7.02
CA LYS A 140 -9.88 20.05 -7.46
C LYS A 140 -11.40 20.22 -7.45
N ASN A 141 -11.84 21.46 -7.27
CA ASN A 141 -13.27 21.83 -7.31
C ASN A 141 -14.17 21.02 -6.37
N GLY A 142 -13.69 20.75 -5.15
CA GLY A 142 -14.43 19.92 -4.18
C GLY A 142 -14.35 18.41 -4.44
N GLY A 143 -13.50 17.96 -5.37
CA GLY A 143 -13.23 16.56 -5.62
C GLY A 143 -12.51 15.87 -4.45
N LYS A 144 -12.70 14.57 -4.29
CA LYS A 144 -12.00 13.77 -3.27
C LYS A 144 -10.51 13.70 -3.57
N ASN A 145 -9.70 13.59 -2.52
CA ASN A 145 -8.27 13.32 -2.68
C ASN A 145 -8.04 11.98 -3.39
N GLY A 146 -6.88 11.84 -4.01
CA GLY A 146 -6.36 10.56 -4.48
C GLY A 146 -5.99 9.62 -3.33
N ASP A 147 -5.51 8.45 -3.66
CA ASP A 147 -5.08 7.45 -2.70
C ASP A 147 -3.55 7.32 -2.72
N LEU A 148 -2.97 6.91 -1.60
CA LEU A 148 -1.55 6.58 -1.51
C LEU A 148 -1.38 5.07 -1.57
N TYR A 149 -0.56 4.59 -2.51
CA TYR A 149 -0.16 3.20 -2.63
C TYR A 149 1.29 3.06 -2.18
N ILE A 150 1.52 2.19 -1.22
CA ILE A 150 2.83 1.96 -0.63
C ILE A 150 3.24 0.53 -0.95
N LYS A 151 4.25 0.38 -1.80
CA LYS A 151 4.85 -0.92 -2.09
C LYS A 151 5.81 -1.31 -0.97
N ILE A 152 5.66 -2.51 -0.46
CA ILE A 152 6.50 -3.04 0.61
C ILE A 152 7.65 -3.83 0.00
N ASN A 153 8.87 -3.44 0.33
CA ASN A 153 10.07 -4.18 0.00
C ASN A 153 10.65 -4.79 1.28
N ILE A 154 10.71 -6.11 1.36
CA ILE A 154 11.28 -6.82 2.49
C ILE A 154 12.78 -7.00 2.24
N GLU A 155 13.61 -6.42 3.09
CA GLU A 155 15.06 -6.51 2.99
C GLU A 155 15.61 -7.72 3.73
N ASP A 156 16.58 -8.37 3.12
CA ASP A 156 17.35 -9.44 3.76
C ASP A 156 18.04 -8.91 5.03
N GLY A 157 17.89 -9.64 6.11
CA GLY A 157 18.57 -9.36 7.37
C GLY A 157 19.96 -10.01 7.46
N LYS A 158 20.66 -9.69 8.55
CA LYS A 158 21.97 -10.34 8.86
C LYS A 158 21.81 -11.82 9.18
N LYS A 159 20.69 -12.21 9.79
CA LYS A 159 20.43 -13.59 10.22
C LYS A 159 19.68 -14.40 9.20
N PHE A 160 18.75 -13.76 8.49
CA PHE A 160 17.84 -14.42 7.56
C PHE A 160 17.83 -13.74 6.21
N LYS A 161 17.65 -14.55 5.16
CA LYS A 161 17.33 -14.10 3.80
C LYS A 161 15.98 -14.69 3.40
N LEU A 162 15.15 -13.90 2.76
CA LEU A 162 13.83 -14.31 2.34
C LEU A 162 13.81 -14.67 0.85
N LYS A 163 13.34 -15.88 0.51
CA LYS A 163 13.09 -16.29 -0.88
C LYS A 163 11.71 -16.94 -0.96
N GLY A 164 10.75 -16.22 -1.53
CA GLY A 164 9.34 -16.62 -1.46
C GLY A 164 8.88 -16.66 0.00
N ASN A 165 8.44 -17.82 0.47
CA ASN A 165 8.07 -18.04 1.87
C ASN A 165 9.17 -18.76 2.67
N ASP A 166 10.27 -19.13 2.04
CA ASP A 166 11.36 -19.83 2.72
C ASP A 166 12.39 -18.85 3.27
N LEU A 167 12.84 -19.12 4.49
CA LEU A 167 13.86 -18.36 5.18
C LEU A 167 15.17 -19.12 5.14
N TYR A 168 16.22 -18.48 4.68
CA TYR A 168 17.56 -19.01 4.66
C TYR A 168 18.38 -18.46 5.81
N THR A 169 19.06 -19.32 6.55
CA THR A 169 19.98 -18.95 7.62
C THR A 169 21.28 -19.72 7.50
N ILE A 170 22.37 -19.13 7.98
CA ILE A 170 23.67 -19.79 7.98
C ILE A 170 23.90 -20.45 9.34
N VAL A 171 24.25 -21.72 9.31
CA VAL A 171 24.64 -22.49 10.49
C VAL A 171 26.13 -22.78 10.45
N PRO A 172 26.95 -22.04 11.20
CA PRO A 172 28.38 -22.33 11.29
C PRO A 172 28.60 -23.59 12.11
N ILE A 173 29.46 -24.49 11.59
CA ILE A 173 29.91 -25.69 12.28
C ILE A 173 31.42 -25.83 12.15
N SER A 174 32.01 -26.52 13.08
CA SER A 174 33.45 -26.84 13.01
C SER A 174 33.77 -27.97 12.01
N PRO A 175 35.03 -28.13 11.56
CA PRO A 175 35.43 -29.21 10.66
C PRO A 175 35.20 -30.61 11.25
N TRP A 176 35.37 -30.77 12.56
CA TRP A 176 35.14 -32.05 13.22
C TRP A 176 33.67 -32.39 13.36
N GLU A 177 32.78 -31.36 13.59
CA GLU A 177 31.36 -31.56 13.56
C GLU A 177 30.83 -31.95 12.17
N ALA A 178 31.38 -31.34 11.12
CA ALA A 178 31.08 -31.73 9.75
C ALA A 178 31.49 -33.16 9.43
N ALA A 179 32.69 -33.57 9.89
CA ALA A 179 33.20 -34.89 9.63
C ALA A 179 32.51 -36.02 10.42
N LEU A 180 32.19 -35.77 11.67
CA LEU A 180 31.63 -36.75 12.61
C LEU A 180 30.11 -36.73 12.74
N GLY A 181 29.48 -35.65 12.28
CA GLY A 181 28.09 -35.36 12.53
C GLY A 181 27.86 -34.73 13.91
N THR A 182 26.80 -33.96 14.06
CA THR A 182 26.47 -33.26 15.31
C THR A 182 24.98 -32.92 15.41
N LYS A 183 24.57 -32.43 16.55
CA LYS A 183 23.27 -31.80 16.74
C LYS A 183 23.46 -30.31 16.95
N ALA A 184 22.85 -29.49 16.12
CA ALA A 184 22.88 -28.05 16.27
C ALA A 184 21.49 -27.50 16.59
N LYS A 185 21.45 -26.30 17.21
CA LYS A 185 20.22 -25.57 17.42
C LYS A 185 20.16 -24.40 16.46
N VAL A 186 19.08 -24.30 15.69
CA VAL A 186 18.85 -23.22 14.73
C VAL A 186 17.71 -22.34 15.27
N ASN A 187 17.95 -21.04 15.30
CA ASN A 187 16.90 -20.07 15.66
C ASN A 187 16.03 -19.79 14.45
N SER A 188 14.73 -19.78 14.64
CA SER A 188 13.75 -19.29 13.68
C SER A 188 13.50 -17.79 13.90
N VAL A 189 12.73 -17.14 13.02
CA VAL A 189 12.35 -15.72 13.17
C VAL A 189 11.53 -15.49 14.44
N ASP A 190 10.76 -16.48 14.87
CA ASP A 190 9.97 -16.44 16.09
C ASP A 190 10.78 -16.76 17.36
N ASP A 191 12.13 -16.64 17.29
CA ASP A 191 13.09 -16.96 18.35
C ASP A 191 12.97 -18.39 18.91
N THR A 192 12.15 -19.25 18.30
CA THR A 192 12.12 -20.66 18.66
C THR A 192 13.39 -21.36 18.22
N LYS A 193 13.96 -22.20 19.12
CA LYS A 193 15.15 -22.99 18.84
C LYS A 193 14.76 -24.39 18.43
N THR A 194 15.05 -24.73 17.19
CA THR A 194 14.81 -26.08 16.66
C THR A 194 16.14 -26.86 16.64
N ALA A 195 16.15 -28.02 17.23
CA ALA A 195 17.30 -28.92 17.15
C ALA A 195 17.28 -29.65 15.80
N ILE A 196 18.38 -29.58 15.08
CA ILE A 196 18.59 -30.32 13.84
C ILE A 196 19.73 -31.31 13.99
N TYR A 197 19.62 -32.42 13.26
CA TYR A 197 20.71 -33.39 13.14
C TYR A 197 21.51 -33.08 11.88
N ILE A 198 22.81 -32.90 12.04
CA ILE A 198 23.76 -32.65 10.96
C ILE A 198 24.50 -33.99 10.70
N PRO A 199 24.29 -34.61 9.53
CA PRO A 199 24.89 -35.89 9.23
C PRO A 199 26.42 -35.75 9.10
N ASN A 200 27.14 -36.87 9.33
CA ASN A 200 28.58 -36.93 9.09
C ASN A 200 28.88 -36.79 7.61
N GLY A 201 29.98 -36.11 7.31
CA GLY A 201 30.46 -35.89 5.93
C GLY A 201 29.74 -34.74 5.21
N ILE A 202 28.92 -33.96 5.89
CA ILE A 202 28.22 -32.80 5.29
C ILE A 202 29.22 -31.77 4.75
N GLN A 203 28.88 -31.17 3.63
CA GLN A 203 29.76 -30.19 2.98
C GLN A 203 29.29 -28.76 3.21
N SER A 204 30.24 -27.82 3.12
CA SER A 204 29.90 -26.38 3.20
C SER A 204 29.05 -26.00 2.00
N GLY A 205 27.91 -25.32 2.27
CA GLY A 205 26.92 -24.94 1.25
C GLY A 205 25.71 -25.89 1.18
N GLU A 206 25.83 -27.12 1.71
CA GLU A 206 24.68 -28.02 1.82
C GLU A 206 23.61 -27.46 2.77
N THR A 207 22.38 -27.87 2.57
CA THR A 207 21.22 -27.32 3.29
C THR A 207 20.45 -28.40 4.03
N ILE A 208 19.95 -28.04 5.20
CA ILE A 208 19.01 -28.85 5.97
C ILE A 208 17.70 -28.08 6.05
N GLU A 209 16.62 -28.73 5.63
CA GLU A 209 15.30 -28.13 5.60
C GLU A 209 14.57 -28.41 6.92
N ILE A 210 13.99 -27.36 7.49
CA ILE A 210 13.18 -27.41 8.71
C ILE A 210 11.77 -26.97 8.31
N PRO A 211 10.81 -27.89 8.21
CA PRO A 211 9.51 -27.61 7.69
C PRO A 211 8.71 -26.66 8.61
N GLN A 212 7.89 -25.79 8.00
CA GLN A 212 6.98 -24.88 8.69
C GLN A 212 7.65 -23.91 9.68
N LYS A 213 8.94 -23.62 9.48
CA LYS A 213 9.70 -22.62 10.27
C LYS A 213 10.15 -21.42 9.45
N GLY A 214 9.67 -21.31 8.21
CA GLY A 214 9.89 -20.19 7.33
C GLY A 214 8.96 -19.01 7.58
N TYR A 215 8.92 -18.11 6.61
CA TYR A 215 8.06 -16.94 6.60
C TYR A 215 6.61 -17.35 6.41
N LYS A 216 5.69 -16.64 7.04
CA LYS A 216 4.26 -16.89 6.90
C LYS A 216 3.65 -15.94 5.84
N ASN A 217 2.64 -16.43 5.16
CA ASN A 217 1.83 -15.61 4.28
C ASN A 217 0.56 -15.09 5.02
N PRO A 218 -0.21 -14.17 4.42
CA PRO A 218 -1.44 -13.64 5.04
C PRO A 218 -2.51 -14.72 5.34
N LYS A 219 -2.40 -15.91 4.72
CA LYS A 219 -3.29 -17.04 4.99
C LYS A 219 -2.85 -17.90 6.19
N GLY A 220 -1.69 -17.57 6.78
CA GLY A 220 -1.13 -18.33 7.88
C GLY A 220 -0.31 -19.56 7.47
N GLU A 221 -0.16 -19.82 6.17
CA GLU A 221 0.71 -20.88 5.67
C GLU A 221 2.17 -20.46 5.84
N ARG A 222 3.02 -21.36 6.31
CA ARG A 222 4.44 -21.12 6.52
C ARG A 222 5.28 -21.84 5.50
N GLY A 223 6.33 -21.18 5.00
CA GLY A 223 7.41 -21.85 4.28
C GLY A 223 8.35 -22.60 5.21
N ASN A 224 9.49 -22.97 4.71
CA ASN A 224 10.51 -23.74 5.43
C ASN A 224 11.66 -22.84 5.87
N LEU A 225 12.35 -23.24 6.93
CA LEU A 225 13.64 -22.65 7.30
C LEU A 225 14.75 -23.51 6.74
N ILE A 226 15.53 -22.95 5.85
CA ILE A 226 16.64 -23.61 5.15
C ILE A 226 17.93 -23.24 5.88
N ALA A 227 18.47 -24.20 6.64
CA ALA A 227 19.73 -24.07 7.36
C ALA A 227 20.88 -24.42 6.42
N GLN A 228 21.58 -23.40 5.90
CA GLN A 228 22.76 -23.59 5.06
C GLN A 228 23.99 -23.79 5.92
N ILE A 229 24.65 -24.91 5.76
CA ILE A 229 25.84 -25.26 6.54
C ILE A 229 27.07 -24.46 6.03
N LYS A 230 27.77 -23.88 6.98
CA LYS A 230 29.05 -23.20 6.73
C LYS A 230 30.12 -23.78 7.65
N ILE A 231 31.06 -24.54 7.07
CA ILE A 231 32.21 -25.06 7.82
C ILE A 231 33.18 -23.91 8.07
N VAL A 232 33.48 -23.65 9.34
CA VAL A 232 34.39 -22.60 9.77
C VAL A 232 35.53 -23.17 10.57
N VAL A 233 36.76 -22.70 10.33
CA VAL A 233 37.92 -23.04 11.09
C VAL A 233 38.17 -21.99 12.19
N PRO A 234 38.66 -22.38 13.37
CA PRO A 234 39.06 -21.42 14.39
C PRO A 234 40.15 -20.46 13.86
N GLU A 235 39.96 -19.16 14.08
CA GLU A 235 40.96 -18.15 13.68
C GLU A 235 42.26 -18.26 14.48
N LYS A 236 42.14 -18.64 15.75
CA LYS A 236 43.28 -18.82 16.66
C LYS A 236 43.24 -20.25 17.22
N LEU A 237 44.34 -20.97 17.02
CA LEU A 237 44.54 -22.33 17.51
C LEU A 237 45.56 -22.31 18.66
N THR A 238 45.31 -23.10 19.69
CA THR A 238 46.30 -23.45 20.68
C THR A 238 47.42 -24.29 20.11
N ASN A 239 48.54 -24.47 20.78
CA ASN A 239 49.64 -25.33 20.33
C ASN A 239 49.17 -26.78 20.20
N GLU A 240 48.37 -27.25 21.15
CA GLU A 240 47.84 -28.62 21.15
C GLU A 240 46.90 -28.87 19.97
N GLU A 241 46.01 -27.92 19.65
CA GLU A 241 45.12 -28.01 18.49
C GLU A 241 45.92 -28.03 17.17
N LYS A 242 46.98 -27.20 17.07
CA LYS A 242 47.87 -27.20 15.90
C LYS A 242 48.54 -28.55 15.70
N ASP A 243 48.99 -29.18 16.79
CA ASP A 243 49.66 -30.48 16.73
C ASP A 243 48.69 -31.61 16.34
N MET A 244 47.44 -31.53 16.81
CA MET A 244 46.40 -32.46 16.37
C MET A 244 46.07 -32.29 14.87
N PHE A 245 45.97 -31.06 14.38
CA PHE A 245 45.77 -30.81 12.96
C PHE A 245 46.97 -31.29 12.10
N LYS A 246 48.21 -31.16 12.57
CA LYS A 246 49.39 -31.71 11.89
C LYS A 246 49.29 -33.22 11.80
N LYS A 247 49.01 -33.92 12.90
CA LYS A 247 48.83 -35.37 12.91
C LYS A 247 47.70 -35.81 11.96
N LEU A 248 46.56 -35.10 11.96
CA LEU A 248 45.47 -35.40 11.04
C LEU A 248 45.90 -35.25 9.58
N LYS A 249 46.68 -34.20 9.25
CA LYS A 249 47.22 -33.96 7.91
C LYS A 249 48.16 -35.11 7.46
N GLU A 250 48.95 -35.69 8.37
CA GLU A 250 49.87 -36.80 8.08
C GLU A 250 49.14 -38.11 7.81
N ILE A 251 48.09 -38.39 8.57
CA ILE A 251 47.30 -39.63 8.49
C ILE A 251 46.32 -39.59 7.31
N SER A 252 45.72 -38.42 7.05
CA SER A 252 44.69 -38.30 6.04
C SER A 252 45.23 -38.32 4.63
N LYS A 253 44.68 -39.20 3.79
CA LYS A 253 44.94 -39.27 2.34
C LYS A 253 43.99 -38.34 1.55
N PHE A 254 43.09 -37.62 2.19
CA PHE A 254 42.08 -36.76 1.56
C PHE A 254 42.75 -35.55 0.92
N ASN A 255 42.45 -35.32 -0.35
CA ASN A 255 42.93 -34.16 -1.08
C ASN A 255 41.73 -33.45 -1.76
N PRO A 256 41.26 -32.35 -1.22
CA PRO A 256 40.08 -31.65 -1.74
C PRO A 256 40.26 -31.13 -3.18
N ARG A 257 41.51 -30.91 -3.63
CA ARG A 257 41.80 -30.43 -4.99
C ARG A 257 41.75 -31.52 -6.07
N ARG A 258 41.59 -32.79 -5.71
CA ARG A 258 41.42 -33.90 -6.66
C ARG A 258 39.97 -34.24 -6.93
N VAL A 259 39.04 -33.61 -6.24
CA VAL A 259 37.57 -33.86 -6.32
C VAL A 259 36.87 -32.87 -7.25
N TRP A 260 37.61 -31.85 -7.70
CA TRP A 260 37.11 -30.81 -8.62
C TRP A 260 37.79 -30.94 -9.98
#